data_3f71922785b57fbb2be45578e04ab8eb
#
_entry.id   3f71922785b57fbb2be45578e04ab8eb
#
_cell.length_a   1.000
_cell.length_b   1.000
_cell.length_c   1.000
_cell.angle_alpha   90.00
_cell.angle_beta   90.00
_cell.angle_gamma   90.00
#
_symmetry.space_group_name_H-M   'P 1'
#
loop_
_entity.id
_entity.type
_entity.pdbx_description
1 polymer ?
#
loop_
_entity_poly.entity_id
_entity_poly.type
_entity_poly.pdbx_seq_one_letter_code
_entity_poly.pdbx_strand_id
1 'polypeptide(L)'
;NKDKVDEAQKILGVPIEVVNLDIDEIQSLDLKKIVEHKAREAYKRVKRPVFVDDVSFEIKAWNGFPGPFIKFIRQAGDNSFELMLRMLSAEKDRTVKVIAGIGYHDGEKVHVIEGSFIGKIVPARGKKGWGFDPYVIPEGQSKTFGEMDESVKNKISHRARALAKFKELLDKR
;
A
#
# COMPACT_ATOMS: atom_id res chain seq x y z
N ASN A 1 -6.51 -9.36 -3.33
CA ASN A 1 -5.22 -9.30 -4.04
C ASN A 1 -4.25 -10.27 -3.38
N LYS A 2 -3.85 -11.32 -4.12
CA LYS A 2 -2.98 -12.40 -3.62
C LYS A 2 -1.62 -11.89 -3.15
N ASP A 3 -0.98 -10.99 -3.90
CA ASP A 3 0.35 -10.46 -3.56
C ASP A 3 0.37 -9.76 -2.19
N LYS A 4 -0.70 -9.02 -1.86
CA LYS A 4 -0.83 -8.38 -0.53
C LYS A 4 -0.94 -9.40 0.59
N VAL A 5 -1.70 -10.48 0.37
CA VAL A 5 -1.87 -11.55 1.36
C VAL A 5 -0.55 -12.28 1.59
N ASP A 6 0.14 -12.65 0.53
CA ASP A 6 1.42 -13.36 0.60
C ASP A 6 2.49 -12.51 1.34
N GLU A 7 2.58 -11.20 1.05
CA GLU A 7 3.45 -10.28 1.78
C GLU A 7 3.06 -10.21 3.28
N ALA A 8 1.76 -10.08 3.58
CA ALA A 8 1.29 -9.96 4.95
C ALA A 8 1.56 -11.24 5.77
N GLN A 9 1.31 -12.42 5.20
CA GLN A 9 1.61 -13.70 5.86
C GLN A 9 3.10 -13.87 6.16
N LYS A 10 3.97 -13.52 5.21
CA LYS A 10 5.42 -13.58 5.40
C LYS A 10 5.92 -12.64 6.50
N ILE A 11 5.38 -11.42 6.56
CA ILE A 11 5.80 -10.41 7.53
C ILE A 11 5.22 -10.68 8.93
N LEU A 12 3.94 -11.03 9.03
CA LEU A 12 3.29 -11.32 10.31
C LEU A 12 3.73 -12.68 10.88
N GLY A 13 4.14 -13.61 10.02
CA GLY A 13 4.55 -14.96 10.43
C GLY A 13 3.40 -15.85 10.88
N VAL A 14 2.15 -15.50 10.53
CA VAL A 14 0.95 -16.25 10.86
C VAL A 14 0.08 -16.48 9.61
N PRO A 15 -0.68 -17.59 9.54
CA PRO A 15 -1.63 -17.78 8.45
C PRO A 15 -2.74 -16.73 8.52
N ILE A 16 -3.14 -16.23 7.35
CA ILE A 16 -4.21 -15.26 7.20
C ILE A 16 -5.36 -15.93 6.46
N GLU A 17 -6.53 -15.96 7.07
CA GLU A 17 -7.75 -16.35 6.38
C GLU A 17 -8.23 -15.19 5.49
N VAL A 18 -8.41 -15.46 4.21
CA VAL A 18 -8.87 -14.46 3.23
C VAL A 18 -10.39 -14.58 3.07
N VAL A 19 -11.08 -13.47 3.34
CA VAL A 19 -12.52 -13.37 3.09
C VAL A 19 -12.75 -12.40 1.94
N ASN A 20 -13.32 -12.89 0.85
CA ASN A 20 -13.69 -12.05 -0.29
C ASN A 20 -15.03 -11.36 0.01
N LEU A 21 -14.99 -10.06 0.17
CA LEU A 21 -16.14 -9.22 0.42
C LEU A 21 -16.25 -8.15 -0.67
N ASP A 22 -17.45 -7.97 -1.17
CA ASP A 22 -17.79 -6.83 -2.02
C ASP A 22 -18.18 -5.65 -1.11
N ILE A 23 -17.21 -4.77 -0.85
CA ILE A 23 -17.38 -3.59 0.01
C ILE A 23 -17.26 -2.35 -0.86
N ASP A 24 -18.27 -1.50 -0.79
CA ASP A 24 -18.21 -0.19 -1.41
C ASP A 24 -17.08 0.64 -0.82
N GLU A 25 -16.24 1.21 -1.69
CA GLU A 25 -15.16 2.08 -1.27
C GLU A 25 -15.60 3.54 -1.35
N ILE A 26 -15.51 4.24 -0.24
CA ILE A 26 -15.73 5.69 -0.24
C ILE A 26 -14.64 6.39 -1.06
N GLN A 27 -15.03 7.44 -1.77
CA GLN A 27 -14.08 8.31 -2.47
C GLN A 27 -13.51 9.33 -1.50
N SER A 28 -12.21 9.25 -1.24
CA SER A 28 -11.50 10.19 -0.37
C SER A 28 -10.02 10.25 -0.76
N LEU A 29 -9.38 11.39 -0.59
CA LEU A 29 -7.92 11.51 -0.62
C LEU A 29 -7.28 11.13 0.72
N ASP A 30 -8.07 10.98 1.77
CA ASP A 30 -7.61 10.56 3.09
C ASP A 30 -7.66 9.04 3.22
N LEU A 31 -6.48 8.41 3.16
CA LEU A 31 -6.33 6.96 3.27
C LEU A 31 -6.88 6.40 4.59
N LYS A 32 -6.77 7.17 5.69
CA LYS A 32 -7.26 6.73 7.01
C LYS A 32 -8.76 6.54 7.00
N LYS A 33 -9.49 7.50 6.41
CA LYS A 33 -10.96 7.40 6.27
C LYS A 33 -11.37 6.18 5.43
N ILE A 34 -10.62 5.91 4.35
CA ILE A 34 -10.91 4.76 3.48
C ILE A 34 -10.76 3.45 4.24
N VAL A 35 -9.61 3.22 4.89
CA VAL A 35 -9.36 1.95 5.60
C VAL A 35 -10.22 1.79 6.84
N GLU A 36 -10.55 2.90 7.53
CA GLU A 36 -11.48 2.89 8.66
C GLU A 36 -12.88 2.46 8.21
N HIS A 37 -13.39 3.07 7.15
CA HIS A 37 -14.69 2.70 6.57
C HIS A 37 -14.71 1.23 6.14
N LYS A 38 -13.70 0.80 5.37
CA LYS A 38 -13.59 -0.59 4.90
C LYS A 38 -13.55 -1.59 6.04
N ALA A 39 -12.79 -1.30 7.12
CA ALA A 39 -12.72 -2.19 8.29
C ALA A 39 -14.07 -2.30 9.01
N ARG A 40 -14.81 -1.20 9.16
CA ARG A 40 -16.17 -1.22 9.74
C ARG A 40 -17.13 -2.06 8.90
N GLU A 41 -17.13 -1.84 7.59
CA GLU A 41 -18.00 -2.60 6.68
C GLU A 41 -17.63 -4.08 6.60
N ALA A 42 -16.34 -4.42 6.61
CA ALA A 42 -15.87 -5.79 6.68
C ALA A 42 -16.36 -6.46 7.98
N TYR A 43 -16.19 -5.79 9.12
CA TYR A 43 -16.64 -6.33 10.42
C TYR A 43 -18.15 -6.57 10.47
N LYS A 44 -18.97 -5.67 9.94
CA LYS A 44 -20.43 -5.84 9.87
C LYS A 44 -20.83 -7.16 9.20
N ARG A 45 -20.04 -7.61 8.21
CA ARG A 45 -20.30 -8.85 7.44
C ARG A 45 -19.69 -10.08 8.08
N VAL A 46 -18.42 -9.97 8.55
CA VAL A 46 -17.65 -11.09 9.08
C VAL A 46 -17.99 -11.41 10.55
N LYS A 47 -18.38 -10.40 11.34
CA LYS A 47 -18.72 -10.48 12.78
C LYS A 47 -17.62 -11.07 13.67
N ARG A 48 -16.36 -10.90 13.25
CA ARG A 48 -15.15 -11.29 14.00
C ARG A 48 -14.01 -10.34 13.66
N PRO A 49 -12.93 -10.27 14.45
CA PRO A 49 -11.81 -9.41 14.17
C PRO A 49 -11.31 -9.55 12.74
N VAL A 50 -11.14 -8.44 12.05
CA VAL A 50 -10.80 -8.40 10.63
C VAL A 50 -9.95 -7.18 10.33
N PHE A 51 -8.99 -7.32 9.41
CA PHE A 51 -8.24 -6.19 8.90
C PHE A 51 -8.34 -6.05 7.39
N VAL A 52 -8.16 -4.84 6.92
CA VAL A 52 -8.10 -4.45 5.51
C VAL A 52 -6.83 -3.68 5.25
N ASP A 53 -6.34 -3.73 4.03
CA ASP A 53 -5.13 -3.02 3.58
C ASP A 53 -5.44 -2.19 2.33
N ASP A 54 -5.02 -0.93 2.34
CA ASP A 54 -5.06 -0.08 1.16
C ASP A 54 -3.79 0.76 1.03
N VAL A 55 -3.57 1.38 -0.14
CA VAL A 55 -2.34 2.10 -0.46
C VAL A 55 -2.64 3.47 -1.01
N SER A 56 -1.88 4.47 -0.57
CA SER A 56 -1.81 5.81 -1.15
C SER A 56 -0.45 6.01 -1.81
N PHE A 57 -0.46 6.60 -3.02
CA PHE A 57 0.74 6.92 -3.80
C PHE A 57 0.73 8.42 -4.10
N GLU A 58 1.44 9.19 -3.29
CA GLU A 58 1.35 10.64 -3.23
C GLU A 58 2.52 11.28 -3.95
N ILE A 59 2.29 11.77 -5.17
CA ILE A 59 3.30 12.45 -5.99
C ILE A 59 3.39 13.91 -5.55
N LYS A 60 4.57 14.35 -5.12
CA LYS A 60 4.77 15.70 -4.60
C LYS A 60 4.47 16.79 -5.63
N ALA A 61 4.91 16.61 -6.87
CA ALA A 61 4.64 17.55 -7.95
C ALA A 61 3.14 17.73 -8.26
N TRP A 62 2.32 16.74 -7.90
CA TRP A 62 0.87 16.76 -8.08
C TRP A 62 0.10 16.99 -6.78
N ASN A 63 0.73 17.61 -5.77
CA ASN A 63 0.14 17.90 -4.46
C ASN A 63 -0.50 16.66 -3.79
N GLY A 64 0.13 15.49 -3.95
CA GLY A 64 -0.33 14.23 -3.37
C GLY A 64 -1.27 13.39 -4.25
N PHE A 65 -1.71 13.91 -5.42
CA PHE A 65 -2.45 13.08 -6.37
C PHE A 65 -1.51 12.05 -7.02
N PRO A 66 -1.94 10.82 -7.36
CA PRO A 66 -3.31 10.29 -7.23
C PRO A 66 -3.70 9.84 -5.81
N GLY A 67 -2.75 9.77 -4.86
CA GLY A 67 -3.07 9.29 -3.52
C GLY A 67 -3.70 7.88 -3.52
N PRO A 68 -4.80 7.66 -2.80
CA PRO A 68 -5.51 6.38 -2.77
C PRO A 68 -6.10 5.95 -4.12
N PHE A 69 -6.29 6.89 -5.07
CA PHE A 69 -6.79 6.59 -6.41
C PHE A 69 -5.77 5.88 -7.31
N ILE A 70 -4.56 5.60 -6.84
CA ILE A 70 -3.53 4.85 -7.58
C ILE A 70 -4.04 3.52 -8.14
N LYS A 71 -5.00 2.87 -7.46
CA LYS A 71 -5.62 1.64 -7.95
C LYS A 71 -6.30 1.81 -9.31
N PHE A 72 -6.95 2.96 -9.55
CA PHE A 72 -7.62 3.26 -10.82
C PHE A 72 -6.61 3.52 -11.93
N ILE A 73 -5.48 4.15 -11.63
CA ILE A 73 -4.37 4.26 -12.59
C ILE A 73 -3.90 2.87 -12.99
N ARG A 74 -3.69 1.95 -12.04
CA ARG A 74 -3.32 0.56 -12.34
C ARG A 74 -4.33 -0.16 -13.21
N GLN A 75 -5.61 0.09 -13.02
CA GLN A 75 -6.71 -0.53 -13.78
C GLN A 75 -6.85 0.06 -15.19
N ALA A 76 -6.22 1.20 -15.48
CA ALA A 76 -6.27 1.84 -16.79
C ALA A 76 -5.49 1.10 -17.90
N GLY A 77 -4.84 -0.02 -17.57
CA GLY A 77 -4.14 -0.91 -18.52
C GLY A 77 -2.71 -1.24 -18.11
N ASP A 78 -2.10 -2.15 -18.85
CA ASP A 78 -0.77 -2.70 -18.55
C ASP A 78 0.35 -1.65 -18.57
N ASN A 79 0.19 -0.58 -19.37
CA ASN A 79 1.15 0.52 -19.50
C ASN A 79 0.80 1.75 -18.63
N SER A 80 0.03 1.56 -17.57
CA SER A 80 -0.48 2.68 -16.76
C SER A 80 0.62 3.47 -16.04
N PHE A 81 1.68 2.82 -15.61
CA PHE A 81 2.83 3.51 -14.98
C PHE A 81 3.70 4.23 -16.01
N GLU A 82 3.87 3.71 -17.21
CA GLU A 82 4.51 4.42 -18.34
C GLU A 82 3.71 5.66 -18.72
N LEU A 83 2.38 5.58 -18.73
CA LEU A 83 1.51 6.74 -18.92
C LEU A 83 1.74 7.79 -17.84
N MET A 84 1.78 7.38 -16.57
CA MET A 84 2.07 8.28 -15.45
C MET A 84 3.45 8.94 -15.59
N LEU A 85 4.48 8.19 -16.04
CA LEU A 85 5.82 8.75 -16.31
C LEU A 85 5.77 9.83 -17.42
N ARG A 86 5.00 9.60 -18.48
CA ARG A 86 4.80 10.62 -19.53
C ARG A 86 4.09 11.85 -18.99
N MET A 87 3.04 11.69 -18.18
CA MET A 87 2.35 12.81 -17.54
C MET A 87 3.28 13.61 -16.63
N LEU A 88 4.26 12.95 -16.00
CA LEU A 88 5.29 13.57 -15.17
C LEU A 88 6.47 14.16 -15.98
N SER A 89 6.48 14.07 -17.32
CA SER A 89 7.66 14.42 -18.12
C SER A 89 8.16 15.85 -17.91
N ALA A 90 7.26 16.81 -17.72
CA ALA A 90 7.56 18.22 -17.48
C ALA A 90 7.98 18.51 -16.03
N GLU A 91 7.73 17.59 -15.09
CA GLU A 91 8.01 17.79 -13.67
C GLU A 91 9.46 17.45 -13.35
N LYS A 92 10.14 18.35 -12.65
CA LYS A 92 11.52 18.12 -12.16
C LYS A 92 11.52 17.33 -10.85
N ASP A 93 10.54 17.57 -9.98
CA ASP A 93 10.40 16.87 -8.72
C ASP A 93 9.68 15.52 -8.95
N ARG A 94 10.41 14.44 -8.79
CA ARG A 94 9.95 13.06 -8.92
C ARG A 94 9.68 12.40 -7.57
N THR A 95 9.63 13.20 -6.52
CA THR A 95 9.42 12.70 -5.16
C THR A 95 8.02 12.11 -5.02
N VAL A 96 7.95 10.94 -4.42
CA VAL A 96 6.71 10.24 -4.08
C VAL A 96 6.76 9.80 -2.63
N LYS A 97 5.64 9.94 -1.91
CA LYS A 97 5.40 9.29 -0.64
C LYS A 97 4.41 8.15 -0.85
N VAL A 98 4.80 6.96 -0.45
CA VAL A 98 3.93 5.78 -0.54
C VAL A 98 3.54 5.34 0.86
N ILE A 99 2.24 5.17 1.08
CA ILE A 99 1.67 4.84 2.39
C ILE A 99 0.85 3.56 2.25
N ALA A 100 1.07 2.60 3.15
CA ALA A 100 0.12 1.51 3.39
C ALA A 100 -0.72 1.86 4.62
N GLY A 101 -2.03 1.79 4.47
CA GLY A 101 -2.98 1.93 5.57
C GLY A 101 -3.60 0.57 5.90
N ILE A 102 -3.58 0.21 7.17
CA ILE A 102 -4.27 -0.96 7.70
C ILE A 102 -5.40 -0.47 8.60
N GLY A 103 -6.63 -0.87 8.26
CA GLY A 103 -7.79 -0.73 9.13
C GLY A 103 -8.06 -2.07 9.82
N TYR A 104 -7.96 -2.13 11.13
CA TYR A 104 -8.22 -3.32 11.94
C TYR A 104 -9.39 -3.11 12.88
N HIS A 105 -10.46 -3.88 12.68
CA HIS A 105 -11.58 -3.93 13.62
C HIS A 105 -11.39 -5.11 14.57
N ASP A 106 -11.26 -4.83 15.84
CA ASP A 106 -10.91 -5.82 16.88
C ASP A 106 -12.12 -6.51 17.54
N GLY A 107 -13.32 -6.10 17.12
CA GLY A 107 -14.59 -6.50 17.73
C GLY A 107 -15.31 -5.34 18.43
N GLU A 108 -14.57 -4.37 18.93
CA GLU A 108 -15.10 -3.20 19.64
C GLU A 108 -14.91 -1.91 18.84
N LYS A 109 -13.70 -1.67 18.34
CA LYS A 109 -13.33 -0.45 17.63
C LYS A 109 -12.41 -0.70 16.45
N VAL A 110 -12.26 0.31 15.60
CA VAL A 110 -11.29 0.30 14.52
C VAL A 110 -9.99 0.95 14.95
N HIS A 111 -8.89 0.30 14.66
CA HIS A 111 -7.54 0.83 14.73
C HIS A 111 -7.05 1.11 13.32
N VAL A 112 -6.49 2.30 13.11
CA VAL A 112 -5.87 2.68 11.83
C VAL A 112 -4.37 2.77 12.02
N ILE A 113 -3.63 1.98 11.24
CA ILE A 113 -2.18 1.86 11.30
C ILE A 113 -1.60 2.25 9.94
N GLU A 114 -0.57 3.08 9.93
CA GLU A 114 0.11 3.49 8.70
C GLU A 114 1.60 3.18 8.75
N GLY A 115 2.11 2.72 7.61
CA GLY A 115 3.53 2.66 7.32
C GLY A 115 3.81 3.36 6.00
N SER A 116 4.89 4.12 5.92
CA SER A 116 5.23 4.88 4.72
C SER A 116 6.72 4.91 4.45
N PHE A 117 7.08 5.20 3.20
CA PHE A 117 8.42 5.60 2.81
C PHE A 117 8.33 6.75 1.80
N ILE A 118 9.43 7.48 1.65
CA ILE A 118 9.65 8.48 0.60
C ILE A 118 10.57 7.85 -0.44
N GLY A 119 10.35 8.15 -1.71
CA GLY A 119 11.19 7.67 -2.81
C GLY A 119 11.14 8.58 -4.01
N LYS A 120 11.76 8.13 -5.11
CA LYS A 120 11.75 8.81 -6.41
C LYS A 120 11.15 7.91 -7.47
N ILE A 121 10.29 8.48 -8.31
CA ILE A 121 9.74 7.82 -9.49
C ILE A 121 10.78 7.88 -10.61
N VAL A 122 11.05 6.72 -11.20
CA VAL A 122 12.04 6.52 -12.26
C VAL A 122 11.44 5.65 -13.37
N PRO A 123 12.04 5.64 -14.59
CA PRO A 123 11.72 4.61 -15.59
C PRO A 123 11.89 3.19 -15.02
N ALA A 124 11.10 2.25 -15.50
CA ALA A 124 11.08 0.88 -15.00
C ALA A 124 12.47 0.24 -14.96
N ARG A 125 12.83 -0.35 -13.81
CA ARG A 125 14.05 -1.13 -13.62
C ARG A 125 13.75 -2.37 -12.78
N GLY A 126 14.31 -3.51 -13.20
CA GLY A 126 14.05 -4.81 -12.59
C GLY A 126 12.70 -5.40 -13.00
N LYS A 127 12.49 -6.66 -12.58
CA LYS A 127 11.28 -7.44 -12.91
C LYS A 127 10.65 -8.10 -11.69
N LYS A 128 11.20 -7.86 -10.49
CA LYS A 128 10.69 -8.41 -9.24
C LYS A 128 9.54 -7.55 -8.71
N GLY A 129 8.77 -8.13 -7.81
CA GLY A 129 7.65 -7.43 -7.18
C GLY A 129 6.45 -7.23 -8.11
N TRP A 130 5.62 -6.24 -7.81
CA TRP A 130 4.38 -5.97 -8.52
C TRP A 130 3.96 -4.49 -8.39
N GLY A 131 3.06 -4.05 -9.28
CA GLY A 131 2.54 -2.69 -9.27
C GLY A 131 3.62 -1.65 -9.60
N PHE A 132 3.91 -0.75 -8.69
CA PHE A 132 4.91 0.31 -8.86
C PHE A 132 6.35 -0.09 -8.48
N ASP A 133 6.58 -1.32 -8.05
CA ASP A 133 7.90 -1.76 -7.58
C ASP A 133 9.04 -1.48 -8.58
N PRO A 134 8.89 -1.69 -9.89
CA PRO A 134 9.93 -1.36 -10.88
C PRO A 134 10.18 0.15 -11.03
N TYR A 135 9.27 0.99 -10.58
CA TYR A 135 9.24 2.43 -10.88
C TYR A 135 9.68 3.32 -9.73
N VAL A 136 9.96 2.77 -8.54
CA VAL A 136 10.25 3.57 -7.36
C VAL A 136 11.55 3.15 -6.69
N ILE A 137 12.45 4.13 -6.50
CA ILE A 137 13.65 3.99 -5.68
C ILE A 137 13.33 4.59 -4.31
N PRO A 138 13.33 3.78 -3.23
CA PRO A 138 13.19 4.31 -1.88
C PRO A 138 14.36 5.22 -1.49
N GLU A 139 14.09 6.22 -0.66
CA GLU A 139 15.12 7.10 -0.13
C GLU A 139 16.22 6.31 0.59
N GLY A 140 17.47 6.70 0.37
CA GLY A 140 18.65 5.99 0.90
C GLY A 140 19.03 4.72 0.13
N GLN A 141 18.30 4.39 -0.97
CA GLN A 141 18.60 3.26 -1.83
C GLN A 141 19.05 3.72 -3.22
N SER A 142 19.73 2.83 -3.96
CA SER A 142 20.12 3.04 -5.36
C SER A 142 19.33 2.19 -6.36
N LYS A 143 18.59 1.21 -5.86
CA LYS A 143 17.80 0.23 -6.62
C LYS A 143 16.29 0.49 -6.44
N THR A 144 15.51 0.18 -7.47
CA THR A 144 14.06 0.09 -7.34
C THR A 144 13.67 -1.17 -6.56
N PHE A 145 12.44 -1.23 -6.05
CA PHE A 145 11.94 -2.49 -5.48
C PHE A 145 11.92 -3.63 -6.50
N GLY A 146 11.76 -3.31 -7.78
CA GLY A 146 11.84 -4.30 -8.88
C GLY A 146 13.23 -4.91 -9.08
N GLU A 147 14.28 -4.28 -8.57
CA GLU A 147 15.67 -4.77 -8.59
C GLU A 147 16.08 -5.43 -7.27
N MET A 148 15.32 -5.24 -6.19
CA MET A 148 15.65 -5.73 -4.85
C MET A 148 15.21 -7.18 -4.65
N ASP A 149 15.87 -7.85 -3.71
CA ASP A 149 15.36 -9.11 -3.19
C ASP A 149 14.16 -8.87 -2.26
N GLU A 150 13.22 -9.79 -2.28
CA GLU A 150 11.99 -9.70 -1.49
C GLU A 150 12.28 -9.52 0.01
N SER A 151 13.31 -10.19 0.52
CA SER A 151 13.74 -10.07 1.92
C SER A 151 14.18 -8.66 2.31
N VAL A 152 14.77 -7.90 1.36
CA VAL A 152 15.13 -6.49 1.55
C VAL A 152 13.88 -5.60 1.49
N LYS A 153 13.06 -5.78 0.45
CA LYS A 153 11.78 -5.06 0.30
C LYS A 153 10.90 -5.21 1.54
N ASN A 154 10.78 -6.43 2.08
CA ASN A 154 9.93 -6.74 3.24
C ASN A 154 10.47 -6.16 4.57
N LYS A 155 11.60 -5.47 4.57
CA LYS A 155 12.11 -4.71 5.72
C LYS A 155 11.86 -3.21 5.62
N ILE A 156 11.77 -2.66 4.40
CA ILE A 156 11.80 -1.21 4.19
C ILE A 156 10.54 -0.65 3.52
N SER A 157 9.71 -1.51 2.95
CA SER A 157 8.50 -1.07 2.21
C SER A 157 7.46 -0.43 3.15
N HIS A 158 6.56 0.35 2.55
CA HIS A 158 5.40 0.94 3.24
C HIS A 158 4.57 -0.13 3.98
N ARG A 159 4.29 -1.26 3.32
CA ARG A 159 3.52 -2.36 3.90
C ARG A 159 4.27 -3.06 5.02
N ALA A 160 5.57 -3.30 4.86
CA ALA A 160 6.39 -3.89 5.91
C ALA A 160 6.35 -3.04 7.19
N ARG A 161 6.46 -1.72 7.06
CA ARG A 161 6.38 -0.79 8.19
C ARG A 161 4.99 -0.75 8.83
N ALA A 162 3.92 -0.81 8.04
CA ALA A 162 2.55 -0.87 8.57
C ALA A 162 2.29 -2.19 9.30
N LEU A 163 2.69 -3.31 8.71
CA LEU A 163 2.50 -4.65 9.28
C LEU A 163 3.33 -4.87 10.55
N ALA A 164 4.55 -4.31 10.63
CA ALA A 164 5.35 -4.35 11.86
C ALA A 164 4.61 -3.66 13.02
N LYS A 165 4.10 -2.45 12.80
CA LYS A 165 3.28 -1.75 13.80
C LYS A 165 1.97 -2.48 14.13
N PHE A 166 1.36 -3.12 13.13
CA PHE A 166 0.16 -3.92 13.35
C PHE A 166 0.46 -5.14 14.22
N LYS A 167 1.57 -5.81 13.98
CA LYS A 167 2.03 -6.92 14.83
C LYS A 167 2.23 -6.48 16.29
N GLU A 168 2.92 -5.35 16.49
CA GLU A 168 3.08 -4.79 17.84
C GLU A 168 1.75 -4.50 18.55
N LEU A 169 0.72 -4.09 17.79
CA LEU A 169 -0.63 -3.89 18.34
C LEU A 169 -1.27 -5.22 18.73
N LEU A 170 -1.10 -6.28 17.94
CA LEU A 170 -1.64 -7.61 18.23
C LEU A 170 -0.94 -8.25 19.43
N ASP A 171 0.38 -8.10 19.56
CA ASP A 171 1.19 -8.70 20.64
C ASP A 171 0.92 -8.06 22.01
N LYS A 172 0.32 -6.86 22.06
CA LYS A 172 -0.07 -6.16 23.30
C LYS A 172 -1.45 -6.54 23.81
N ARG A 173 -2.14 -7.44 23.13
CA ARG A 173 -3.48 -7.93 23.46
C ARG A 173 -3.46 -9.35 24.00
#